data_5c06c300c2ab2dca9c582f683b9aea9e
#
_entry.id   5c06c300c2ab2dca9c582f683b9aea9e
#
_cell.length_a   1.000
_cell.length_b   1.000
_cell.length_c   1.000
_cell.angle_alpha   90.00
_cell.angle_beta   90.00
_cell.angle_gamma   90.00
#
_symmetry.space_group_name_H-M   'P 1'
#
loop_
_entity.id
_entity.type
_entity.pdbx_description
1 polymer ?
#
loop_
_entity_poly.entity_id
_entity_poly.type
_entity_poly.pdbx_seq_one_letter_code
_entity_poly.pdbx_strand_id
1 'polypeptide(L)'
;MLDYLSRWIQAKQIDASRTRGSTAAEENIALVRSVLAMIPAELVSQRAIECRSYSRALFYWEQHIRQVRDKTKELKTVDMVQLQDIYTQIDEPDGIEGISAHLHVLDIDQQILAHRKAGRWTAAQSWYEIKLAETPDDMDVQVNLLTCLKESGQHGK
;
A
#
# COMPACT_ATOMS: atom_id res chain seq x y z
N MET A 1 -2.31 13.22 -17.84
CA MET A 1 -2.86 12.56 -19.05
C MET A 1 -3.46 11.20 -18.73
N LEU A 2 -2.77 10.26 -18.10
CA LEU A 2 -3.30 8.92 -17.76
C LEU A 2 -4.58 8.98 -16.92
N ASP A 3 -4.63 9.81 -15.87
CA ASP A 3 -5.82 9.96 -15.02
C ASP A 3 -7.02 10.52 -15.80
N TYR A 4 -6.76 11.40 -16.77
CA TYR A 4 -7.82 11.92 -17.64
C TYR A 4 -8.42 10.81 -18.49
N LEU A 5 -7.58 9.97 -19.09
CA LEU A 5 -8.03 8.84 -19.92
C LEU A 5 -8.81 7.82 -19.07
N SER A 6 -8.36 7.55 -17.85
CA SER A 6 -9.06 6.64 -16.93
C SER A 6 -10.44 7.17 -16.53
N ARG A 7 -10.53 8.47 -16.21
CA ARG A 7 -11.82 9.13 -15.91
C ARG A 7 -12.74 9.19 -17.13
N TRP A 8 -12.17 9.43 -18.30
CA TRP A 8 -12.92 9.44 -19.55
C TRP A 8 -13.56 8.07 -19.84
N ILE A 9 -12.80 6.97 -19.64
CA ILE A 9 -13.31 5.59 -19.76
C ILE A 9 -14.48 5.39 -18.80
N GLN A 10 -14.32 5.75 -17.52
CA GLN A 10 -15.38 5.59 -16.51
C GLN A 10 -16.64 6.36 -16.88
N ALA A 11 -16.50 7.63 -17.29
CA ALA A 11 -17.63 8.44 -17.72
C ALA A 11 -18.34 7.82 -18.92
N LYS A 12 -17.60 7.38 -19.94
CA LYS A 12 -18.16 6.75 -21.13
C LYS A 12 -18.81 5.40 -20.85
N GLN A 13 -18.32 4.62 -19.89
CA GLN A 13 -18.98 3.39 -19.46
C GLN A 13 -20.32 3.64 -18.78
N ILE A 14 -20.40 4.68 -17.92
CA ILE A 14 -21.65 5.09 -17.29
C ILE A 14 -22.66 5.55 -18.36
N ASP A 15 -22.22 6.34 -19.33
CA ASP A 15 -23.07 6.78 -20.45
C ASP A 15 -23.57 5.60 -21.30
N ALA A 16 -22.67 4.66 -21.63
CA ALA A 16 -22.98 3.47 -22.41
C ALA A 16 -23.97 2.53 -21.69
N SER A 17 -23.90 2.45 -20.36
CA SER A 17 -24.85 1.68 -19.56
C SER A 17 -26.25 2.29 -19.52
N ARG A 18 -26.36 3.60 -19.76
CA ARG A 18 -27.63 4.34 -19.79
C ARG A 18 -28.28 4.38 -21.18
N THR A 19 -27.43 4.40 -22.21
CA THR A 19 -27.87 4.37 -23.60
C THR A 19 -27.61 2.98 -24.18
N ARG A 20 -28.68 2.23 -24.53
CA ARG A 20 -28.54 0.92 -25.17
C ARG A 20 -27.63 1.01 -26.40
N GLY A 21 -26.35 0.68 -26.23
CA GLY A 21 -25.40 0.21 -27.22
C GLY A 21 -25.17 1.12 -28.43
N SER A 22 -24.16 2.01 -28.33
CA SER A 22 -23.46 2.47 -29.50
C SER A 22 -22.16 1.65 -29.64
N THR A 23 -22.09 0.74 -30.60
CA THR A 23 -20.90 -0.07 -30.91
C THR A 23 -19.64 0.79 -31.08
N ALA A 24 -19.76 1.98 -31.66
CA ALA A 24 -18.65 2.94 -31.82
C ALA A 24 -18.11 3.47 -30.48
N ALA A 25 -18.96 3.63 -29.46
CA ALA A 25 -18.50 4.05 -28.12
C ALA A 25 -17.73 2.93 -27.42
N GLU A 26 -18.17 1.68 -27.60
CA GLU A 26 -17.48 0.50 -27.05
C GLU A 26 -16.11 0.28 -27.71
N GLU A 27 -16.02 0.46 -29.03
CA GLU A 27 -14.76 0.38 -29.78
C GLU A 27 -13.76 1.44 -29.32
N ASN A 28 -14.19 2.68 -29.12
CA ASN A 28 -13.33 3.75 -28.61
C ASN A 28 -12.86 3.48 -27.17
N ILE A 29 -13.71 2.96 -26.31
CA ILE A 29 -13.32 2.54 -24.95
C ILE A 29 -12.29 1.43 -25.01
N ALA A 30 -12.49 0.42 -25.86
CA ALA A 30 -11.56 -0.69 -26.04
C ALA A 30 -10.19 -0.20 -26.54
N LEU A 31 -10.17 0.73 -27.50
CA LEU A 31 -8.95 1.33 -28.02
C LEU A 31 -8.18 2.07 -26.92
N VAL A 32 -8.85 2.95 -26.15
CA VAL A 32 -8.19 3.70 -25.08
C VAL A 32 -7.68 2.76 -23.98
N ARG A 33 -8.43 1.70 -23.67
CA ARG A 33 -7.96 0.66 -22.72
C ARG A 33 -6.71 -0.06 -23.23
N SER A 34 -6.65 -0.41 -24.51
CA SER A 34 -5.50 -1.08 -25.07
C SER A 34 -4.24 -0.20 -24.99
N VAL A 35 -4.37 1.10 -25.23
CA VAL A 35 -3.28 2.05 -25.08
C VAL A 35 -2.82 2.16 -23.62
N LEU A 36 -3.75 2.26 -22.68
CA LEU A 36 -3.43 2.30 -21.24
C LEU A 36 -2.77 1.00 -20.77
N ALA A 37 -3.20 -0.15 -21.28
CA ALA A 37 -2.64 -1.45 -20.96
C ALA A 37 -1.19 -1.66 -21.46
N MET A 38 -0.73 -0.85 -22.41
CA MET A 38 0.66 -0.86 -22.87
C MET A 38 1.63 -0.29 -21.82
N ILE A 39 1.14 0.49 -20.87
CA ILE A 39 1.96 1.08 -19.81
C ILE A 39 1.83 0.20 -18.56
N PRO A 40 2.91 -0.45 -18.09
CA PRO A 40 2.86 -1.26 -16.88
C PRO A 40 2.44 -0.42 -15.66
N ALA A 41 1.44 -0.88 -14.92
CA ALA A 41 0.95 -0.21 -13.72
C ALA A 41 2.05 -0.04 -12.65
N GLU A 42 2.95 -1.03 -12.55
CA GLU A 42 4.14 -0.99 -11.70
C GLU A 42 5.00 0.25 -12.01
N LEU A 43 5.31 0.49 -13.28
CA LEU A 43 6.13 1.63 -13.70
C LEU A 43 5.48 2.96 -13.34
N VAL A 44 4.17 3.08 -13.53
CA VAL A 44 3.41 4.31 -13.18
C VAL A 44 3.44 4.54 -11.68
N SER A 45 3.29 3.47 -10.89
CA SER A 45 3.37 3.55 -9.43
C SER A 45 4.75 4.00 -8.95
N GLN A 46 5.83 3.40 -9.47
CA GLN A 46 7.20 3.80 -9.14
C GLN A 46 7.46 5.28 -9.41
N ARG A 47 7.04 5.77 -10.58
CA ARG A 47 7.17 7.19 -10.92
C ARG A 47 6.31 8.10 -10.05
N ALA A 48 5.15 7.62 -9.62
CA ALA A 48 4.30 8.36 -8.69
C ALA A 48 4.93 8.47 -7.30
N ILE A 49 5.65 7.44 -6.83
CA ILE A 49 6.42 7.47 -5.58
C ILE A 49 7.54 8.52 -5.67
N GLU A 50 8.32 8.51 -6.74
CA GLU A 50 9.38 9.51 -6.99
C GLU A 50 8.84 10.94 -6.96
N CYS A 51 7.63 11.15 -7.47
CA CYS A 51 6.93 12.44 -7.44
C CYS A 51 6.20 12.71 -6.11
N ARG A 52 6.33 11.85 -5.09
CA ARG A 52 5.63 11.92 -3.81
C ARG A 52 4.09 11.95 -3.94
N SER A 53 3.57 11.39 -5.02
CA SER A 53 2.12 11.29 -5.27
C SER A 53 1.60 9.92 -4.80
N TYR A 54 1.64 9.68 -3.50
CA TYR A 54 1.45 8.35 -2.90
C TYR A 54 0.04 7.77 -3.14
N SER A 55 -1.01 8.58 -3.12
CA SER A 55 -2.37 8.11 -3.44
C SER A 55 -2.48 7.58 -4.87
N ARG A 56 -1.75 8.20 -5.82
CA ARG A 56 -1.65 7.71 -7.19
C ARG A 56 -0.80 6.45 -7.27
N ALA A 57 0.31 6.41 -6.53
CA ALA A 57 1.15 5.24 -6.42
C ALA A 57 0.36 4.05 -5.91
N LEU A 58 -0.44 4.23 -4.86
CA LEU A 58 -1.31 3.20 -4.30
C LEU A 58 -2.27 2.65 -5.35
N PHE A 59 -3.00 3.53 -6.05
CA PHE A 59 -3.96 3.11 -7.07
C PHE A 59 -3.34 2.21 -8.15
N TYR A 60 -2.18 2.59 -8.68
CA TYR A 60 -1.51 1.81 -9.72
C TYR A 60 -0.81 0.56 -9.17
N TRP A 61 -0.32 0.60 -7.93
CA TRP A 61 0.27 -0.57 -7.29
C TRP A 61 -0.77 -1.65 -6.98
N GLU A 62 -1.92 -1.29 -6.47
CA GLU A 62 -3.04 -2.22 -6.31
C GLU A 62 -3.51 -2.81 -7.64
N GLN A 63 -3.52 -2.01 -8.71
CA GLN A 63 -3.83 -2.51 -10.04
C GLN A 63 -2.79 -3.52 -10.53
N HIS A 64 -1.50 -3.27 -10.27
CA HIS A 64 -0.42 -4.21 -10.55
C HIS A 64 -0.62 -5.54 -9.79
N ILE A 65 -0.84 -5.47 -8.49
CA ILE A 65 -1.08 -6.65 -7.63
C ILE A 65 -2.28 -7.48 -8.16
N ARG A 66 -3.38 -6.84 -8.52
CA ARG A 66 -4.55 -7.54 -9.10
C ARG A 66 -4.18 -8.25 -10.39
N GLN A 67 -3.43 -7.60 -11.28
CA GLN A 67 -2.99 -8.21 -12.55
C GLN A 67 -2.03 -9.39 -12.32
N VAL A 68 -1.11 -9.29 -11.36
CA VAL A 68 -0.20 -10.37 -10.99
C VAL A 68 -0.97 -11.55 -10.41
N ARG A 69 -1.87 -11.29 -9.46
CA ARG A 69 -2.72 -12.31 -8.83
C ARG A 69 -3.58 -13.06 -9.86
N ASP A 70 -4.16 -12.34 -10.83
CA ASP A 70 -5.00 -12.95 -11.86
C ASP A 70 -4.19 -13.85 -12.81
N LYS A 71 -2.90 -13.55 -13.00
CA LYS A 71 -2.00 -14.32 -13.89
C LYS A 71 -1.33 -15.49 -13.17
N THR A 72 -0.81 -15.28 -11.96
CA THR A 72 0.04 -16.25 -11.27
C THR A 72 -0.63 -16.92 -10.08
N LYS A 73 -1.77 -16.39 -9.61
CA LYS A 73 -2.47 -16.78 -8.36
C LYS A 73 -1.61 -16.67 -7.10
N GLU A 74 -0.37 -16.21 -7.20
CA GLU A 74 0.56 -16.02 -6.09
C GLU A 74 0.97 -14.56 -6.02
N LEU A 75 0.92 -14.03 -4.80
CA LEU A 75 1.42 -12.69 -4.50
C LEU A 75 2.86 -12.82 -3.98
N LYS A 76 3.76 -12.05 -4.55
CA LYS A 76 5.13 -12.01 -4.07
C LYS A 76 5.21 -11.17 -2.79
N THR A 77 6.00 -11.62 -1.84
CA THR A 77 6.26 -10.87 -0.59
C THR A 77 6.77 -9.45 -0.89
N VAL A 78 7.61 -9.30 -1.91
CA VAL A 78 8.14 -7.99 -2.34
C VAL A 78 7.02 -7.02 -2.74
N ASP A 79 5.98 -7.50 -3.44
CA ASP A 79 4.85 -6.66 -3.86
C ASP A 79 4.04 -6.16 -2.65
N MET A 80 3.93 -7.00 -1.61
CA MET A 80 3.26 -6.65 -0.36
C MET A 80 4.05 -5.66 0.49
N VAL A 81 5.37 -5.83 0.57
CA VAL A 81 6.25 -4.89 1.27
C VAL A 81 6.17 -3.50 0.63
N GLN A 82 6.22 -3.42 -0.70
CA GLN A 82 6.08 -2.15 -1.41
C GLN A 82 4.70 -1.50 -1.16
N LEU A 83 3.64 -2.30 -1.09
CA LEU A 83 2.31 -1.81 -0.74
C LEU A 83 2.26 -1.25 0.69
N GLN A 84 2.89 -1.94 1.64
CA GLN A 84 3.02 -1.48 3.02
C GLN A 84 3.78 -0.15 3.11
N ASP A 85 4.86 0.02 2.36
CA ASP A 85 5.62 1.27 2.30
C ASP A 85 4.75 2.43 1.80
N ILE A 86 3.95 2.20 0.76
CA ILE A 86 3.03 3.22 0.22
C ILE A 86 1.98 3.60 1.26
N TYR A 87 1.34 2.63 1.94
CA TYR A 87 0.37 2.90 3.00
C TYR A 87 0.99 3.64 4.18
N THR A 88 2.26 3.35 4.51
CA THR A 88 3.02 4.07 5.54
C THR A 88 3.18 5.54 5.18
N GLN A 89 3.45 5.86 3.91
CA GLN A 89 3.60 7.25 3.45
C GLN A 89 2.28 8.03 3.41
N ILE A 90 1.16 7.35 3.26
CA ILE A 90 -0.19 7.95 3.27
C ILE A 90 -0.72 8.07 4.71
N ASP A 91 -0.07 7.38 5.67
CA ASP A 91 -0.50 7.26 7.06
C ASP A 91 -1.85 6.54 7.21
N GLU A 92 -2.03 5.45 6.47
CA GLU A 92 -3.25 4.63 6.44
C GLU A 92 -3.06 3.34 7.25
N PRO A 93 -3.39 3.34 8.56
CA PRO A 93 -3.09 2.23 9.47
C PRO A 93 -3.88 0.96 9.13
N ASP A 94 -5.13 1.09 8.68
CA ASP A 94 -5.98 -0.06 8.36
C ASP A 94 -5.43 -0.85 7.17
N GLY A 95 -4.87 -0.16 6.19
CA GLY A 95 -4.18 -0.78 5.05
C GLY A 95 -2.95 -1.57 5.47
N ILE A 96 -2.15 -1.00 6.37
CA ILE A 96 -0.96 -1.66 6.94
C ILE A 96 -1.35 -2.91 7.72
N GLU A 97 -2.39 -2.83 8.55
CA GLU A 97 -2.89 -3.97 9.32
C GLU A 97 -3.38 -5.10 8.40
N GLY A 98 -4.15 -4.76 7.37
CA GLY A 98 -4.65 -5.73 6.40
C GLY A 98 -3.53 -6.48 5.68
N ILE A 99 -2.44 -5.79 5.32
CA ILE A 99 -1.27 -6.43 4.70
C ILE A 99 -0.55 -7.30 5.72
N SER A 100 -0.36 -6.83 6.94
CA SER A 100 0.30 -7.57 8.01
C SER A 100 -0.37 -8.91 8.31
N ALA A 101 -1.70 -8.96 8.21
CA ALA A 101 -2.47 -10.20 8.37
C ALA A 101 -2.22 -11.21 7.23
N HIS A 102 -1.81 -10.76 6.06
CA HIS A 102 -1.53 -11.63 4.89
C HIS A 102 -0.06 -12.07 4.81
N LEU A 103 0.84 -11.32 5.38
CA LEU A 103 2.26 -11.67 5.45
C LEU A 103 2.49 -12.55 6.68
N HIS A 104 2.47 -13.86 6.50
CA HIS A 104 2.67 -14.84 7.57
C HIS A 104 4.07 -14.79 8.22
N VAL A 105 5.02 -14.07 7.64
CA VAL A 105 6.38 -13.90 8.16
C VAL A 105 6.74 -12.43 8.04
N LEU A 106 6.21 -11.61 8.93
CA LEU A 106 6.72 -10.25 9.06
C LEU A 106 8.01 -10.27 9.89
N ASP A 107 9.03 -9.62 9.38
CA ASP A 107 10.17 -9.20 10.16
C ASP A 107 9.70 -8.36 11.37
N ILE A 108 10.40 -8.46 12.49
CA ILE A 108 10.07 -7.74 13.72
C ILE A 108 9.90 -6.24 13.46
N ASP A 109 10.74 -5.66 12.60
CA ASP A 109 10.67 -4.23 12.23
C ASP A 109 9.37 -3.85 11.53
N GLN A 110 8.85 -4.73 10.70
CA GLN A 110 7.56 -4.50 10.01
C GLN A 110 6.38 -4.60 10.99
N GLN A 111 6.43 -5.52 11.96
CA GLN A 111 5.44 -5.62 13.04
C GLN A 111 5.41 -4.35 13.89
N ILE A 112 6.58 -3.89 14.31
CA ILE A 112 6.74 -2.65 15.05
C ILE A 112 6.14 -1.48 14.29
N LEU A 113 6.49 -1.34 12.99
CA LEU A 113 6.00 -0.26 12.14
C LEU A 113 4.47 -0.29 12.04
N ALA A 114 3.87 -1.45 11.79
CA ALA A 114 2.43 -1.62 11.69
C ALA A 114 1.72 -1.21 12.98
N HIS A 115 2.21 -1.66 14.15
CA HIS A 115 1.62 -1.30 15.43
C HIS A 115 1.77 0.19 15.76
N ARG A 116 2.93 0.79 15.48
CA ARG A 116 3.14 2.24 15.67
C ARG A 116 2.19 3.07 14.83
N LYS A 117 2.02 2.74 13.56
CA LYS A 117 1.12 3.45 12.64
C LYS A 117 -0.35 3.29 13.02
N ALA A 118 -0.73 2.13 13.55
CA ALA A 118 -2.06 1.89 14.10
C ALA A 118 -2.31 2.52 15.49
N GLY A 119 -1.33 3.25 16.04
CA GLY A 119 -1.42 3.83 17.38
C GLY A 119 -1.45 2.80 18.51
N ARG A 120 -1.10 1.55 18.23
CA ARG A 120 -1.09 0.45 19.21
C ARG A 120 0.26 0.41 19.96
N TRP A 121 0.51 1.44 20.73
CA TRP A 121 1.80 1.66 21.39
C TRP A 121 2.22 0.52 22.31
N THR A 122 1.28 -0.09 23.05
CA THR A 122 1.55 -1.24 23.93
C THR A 122 2.01 -2.47 23.15
N ALA A 123 1.40 -2.74 21.98
CA ALA A 123 1.82 -3.84 21.13
C ALA A 123 3.19 -3.56 20.49
N ALA A 124 3.43 -2.33 20.03
CA ALA A 124 4.74 -1.92 19.55
C ALA A 124 5.83 -2.03 20.60
N GLN A 125 5.52 -1.67 21.86
CA GLN A 125 6.42 -1.83 23.00
C GLN A 125 6.87 -3.30 23.17
N SER A 126 5.94 -4.24 23.18
CA SER A 126 6.27 -5.67 23.35
C SER A 126 7.22 -6.17 22.26
N TRP A 127 7.05 -5.71 21.03
CA TRP A 127 7.97 -6.05 19.93
C TRP A 127 9.35 -5.40 20.08
N TYR A 128 9.43 -4.15 20.57
CA TYR A 128 10.71 -3.51 20.88
C TYR A 128 11.43 -4.21 22.04
N GLU A 129 10.70 -4.70 23.04
CA GLU A 129 11.28 -5.48 24.13
C GLU A 129 11.90 -6.80 23.63
N ILE A 130 11.24 -7.49 22.70
CA ILE A 130 11.79 -8.67 22.05
C ILE A 130 13.07 -8.32 21.28
N LYS A 131 13.03 -7.24 20.47
CA LYS A 131 14.19 -6.81 19.68
C LYS A 131 15.35 -6.37 20.58
N LEU A 132 15.06 -5.68 21.68
CA LEU A 132 16.07 -5.27 22.66
C LEU A 132 16.73 -6.48 23.34
N ALA A 133 15.98 -7.57 23.57
CA ALA A 133 16.55 -8.81 24.11
C ALA A 133 17.54 -9.47 23.14
N GLU A 134 17.34 -9.32 21.82
CA GLU A 134 18.25 -9.81 20.78
C GLU A 134 19.46 -8.87 20.58
N THR A 135 19.25 -7.56 20.69
CA THR A 135 20.28 -6.52 20.47
C THR A 135 20.28 -5.49 21.59
N PRO A 136 20.84 -5.83 22.78
CA PRO A 136 20.76 -4.95 23.97
C PRO A 136 21.48 -3.61 23.81
N ASP A 137 22.53 -3.55 23.00
CA ASP A 137 23.37 -2.37 22.80
C ASP A 137 22.89 -1.45 21.67
N ASP A 138 21.75 -1.76 21.04
CA ASP A 138 21.20 -0.93 19.97
C ASP A 138 20.49 0.29 20.53
N MET A 139 21.16 1.44 20.44
CA MET A 139 20.65 2.72 20.93
C MET A 139 19.36 3.16 20.23
N ASP A 140 19.18 2.84 18.94
CA ASP A 140 17.98 3.21 18.21
C ASP A 140 16.77 2.42 18.71
N VAL A 141 16.94 1.14 19.03
CA VAL A 141 15.90 0.31 19.66
C VAL A 141 15.51 0.84 21.04
N GLN A 142 16.51 1.22 21.86
CA GLN A 142 16.27 1.78 23.21
C GLN A 142 15.49 3.10 23.14
N VAL A 143 15.89 4.03 22.27
CA VAL A 143 15.22 5.33 22.09
C VAL A 143 13.79 5.14 21.57
N ASN A 144 13.58 4.24 20.63
CA ASN A 144 12.27 3.95 20.09
C ASN A 144 11.36 3.29 21.14
N LEU A 145 11.88 2.39 21.98
CA LEU A 145 11.14 1.81 23.11
C LEU A 145 10.69 2.89 24.10
N LEU A 146 11.60 3.81 24.47
CA LEU A 146 11.26 4.95 25.33
C LEU A 146 10.16 5.84 24.71
N THR A 147 10.20 6.02 23.39
CA THR A 147 9.16 6.76 22.68
C THR A 147 7.81 6.05 22.78
N CYS A 148 7.77 4.72 22.59
CA CYS A 148 6.54 3.93 22.75
C CYS A 148 6.00 4.01 24.21
N LEU A 149 6.85 3.94 25.20
CA LEU A 149 6.47 4.08 26.62
C LEU A 149 5.86 5.45 26.89
N LYS A 150 6.44 6.51 26.34
CA LYS A 150 5.92 7.87 26.44
C LYS A 150 4.53 7.99 25.79
N GLU A 151 4.37 7.51 24.55
CA GLU A 151 3.11 7.62 23.82
C GLU A 151 2.01 6.71 24.41
N SER A 152 2.37 5.57 25.02
CA SER A 152 1.42 4.71 25.72
C SER A 152 0.93 5.29 27.07
N GLY A 153 1.47 6.43 27.50
CA GLY A 153 1.13 7.06 28.77
C GLY A 153 1.73 6.35 30.00
N GLN A 154 2.62 5.38 29.79
CA GLN A 154 3.36 4.72 30.87
C GLN A 154 4.59 5.56 31.26
N HIS A 155 4.32 6.77 31.75
CA HIS A 155 5.34 7.59 32.37
C HIS A 155 5.71 6.89 33.70
N GLY A 156 6.97 6.45 33.79
CA GLY A 156 7.45 5.60 34.90
C GLY A 156 6.94 6.04 36.27
N LYS A 157 6.45 5.02 36.98
CA LYS A 157 6.31 5.09 38.44
C LYS A 157 7.67 4.90 39.06
#